data_5836d62dc260016c508bc2aa18cf27fa
#
_entry.id   5836d62dc260016c508bc2aa18cf27fa
#
_cell.length_a   1.000
_cell.length_b   1.000
_cell.length_c   1.000
_cell.angle_alpha   90.00
_cell.angle_beta   90.00
_cell.angle_gamma   90.00
#
_symmetry.space_group_name_H-M   'P 1'
#
loop_
_entity.id
_entity.type
_entity.pdbx_description
1 polymer ?
#
loop_
_entity_poly.entity_id
_entity_poly.type
_entity_poly.pdbx_seq_one_letter_code
_entity_poly.pdbx_strand_id
1 'polypeptide(L)'
;MIIEVKDIINTDDINNIISIVIDRFPLDARSYWENFPLTHLKYIEPTYYLAYENDTLLGFAIVRTRTEKRWMVLATKDDINSVNLGKVLVAEVLKTNETLNGWVYNGDNRFNTSGGKYKDPLNYYKSIGCKVLRDTSNSEGDKNVSHITLNKNDFK
;
A
#
# COMPACT_ATOMS: atom_id res chain seq x y z
N MET A 1 12.65 8.35 -13.53
CA MET A 1 11.44 7.73 -12.93
C MET A 1 10.24 8.63 -13.15
N ILE A 2 9.13 8.03 -13.52
CA ILE A 2 7.87 8.74 -13.78
C ILE A 2 6.81 8.17 -12.86
N ILE A 3 6.03 9.04 -12.22
CA ILE A 3 4.83 8.62 -11.49
C ILE A 3 3.62 8.90 -12.37
N GLU A 4 2.96 7.83 -12.78
CA GLU A 4 1.70 7.92 -13.50
C GLU A 4 0.55 7.92 -12.50
N VAL A 5 -0.39 8.84 -12.67
CA VAL A 5 -1.60 8.93 -11.83
C VAL A 5 -2.79 8.59 -12.71
N LYS A 6 -3.49 7.53 -12.36
CA LYS A 6 -4.58 6.96 -13.18
C LYS A 6 -5.81 6.66 -12.35
N ASP A 7 -6.98 6.84 -12.95
CA ASP A 7 -8.25 6.39 -12.38
C ASP A 7 -8.61 4.97 -12.81
N ILE A 8 -8.04 4.52 -13.94
CA ILE A 8 -8.29 3.21 -14.53
C ILE A 8 -6.94 2.59 -14.87
N ILE A 9 -6.77 1.33 -14.54
CA ILE A 9 -5.56 0.57 -14.83
C ILE A 9 -5.84 -0.55 -15.84
N ASN A 10 -4.82 -0.89 -16.62
CA ASN A 10 -4.89 -1.96 -17.62
C ASN A 10 -4.37 -3.29 -17.05
N THR A 11 -4.42 -4.35 -17.86
CA THR A 11 -3.98 -5.69 -17.47
C THR A 11 -2.48 -5.70 -17.08
N ASP A 12 -1.65 -4.98 -17.82
CA ASP A 12 -0.22 -4.93 -17.52
C ASP A 12 0.04 -4.25 -16.16
N ASP A 13 -0.66 -3.15 -15.87
CA ASP A 13 -0.58 -2.49 -14.57
C ASP A 13 -0.99 -3.45 -13.45
N ILE A 14 -2.09 -4.18 -13.62
CA ILE A 14 -2.59 -5.16 -12.65
C ILE A 14 -1.53 -6.23 -12.38
N ASN A 15 -0.96 -6.81 -13.41
CA ASN A 15 0.05 -7.87 -13.29
C ASN A 15 1.32 -7.34 -12.60
N ASN A 16 1.73 -6.12 -12.91
CA ASN A 16 2.90 -5.49 -12.29
C ASN A 16 2.65 -5.21 -10.80
N ILE A 17 1.47 -4.76 -10.44
CA ILE A 17 1.08 -4.55 -9.04
C ILE A 17 1.13 -5.87 -8.28
N ILE A 18 0.52 -6.93 -8.81
CA ILE A 18 0.50 -8.25 -8.17
C ILE A 18 1.92 -8.78 -7.98
N SER A 19 2.80 -8.59 -8.96
CA SER A 19 4.20 -9.01 -8.86
C SER A 19 4.92 -8.39 -7.67
N ILE A 20 4.69 -7.10 -7.39
CA ILE A 20 5.26 -6.44 -6.22
C ILE A 20 4.66 -6.98 -4.93
N VAL A 21 3.35 -7.17 -4.90
CA VAL A 21 2.64 -7.66 -3.72
C VAL A 21 3.13 -9.04 -3.28
N ILE A 22 3.38 -9.93 -4.23
CA ILE A 22 3.87 -11.29 -3.96
C ILE A 22 5.16 -11.23 -3.14
N ASP A 23 6.04 -10.29 -3.43
CA ASP A 23 7.33 -10.17 -2.75
C ASP A 23 7.26 -9.39 -1.45
N ARG A 24 6.27 -8.53 -1.26
CA ARG A 24 6.26 -7.57 -0.17
C ARG A 24 5.22 -7.81 0.92
N PHE A 25 4.07 -8.37 0.56
CA PHE A 25 2.97 -8.52 1.52
C PHE A 25 2.98 -9.90 2.18
N PRO A 26 2.44 -10.01 3.40
CA PRO A 26 2.40 -11.29 4.09
C PRO A 26 1.49 -12.29 3.37
N LEU A 27 1.78 -13.56 3.59
CA LEU A 27 1.01 -14.67 3.01
C LEU A 27 -0.49 -14.59 3.33
N ASP A 28 -0.83 -14.01 4.48
CA ASP A 28 -2.22 -13.78 4.92
C ASP A 28 -3.02 -12.94 3.92
N ALA A 29 -2.36 -12.10 3.14
CA ALA A 29 -3.01 -11.23 2.17
C ALA A 29 -3.17 -11.88 0.79
N ARG A 30 -2.70 -13.11 0.60
CA ARG A 30 -2.63 -13.77 -0.71
C ARG A 30 -3.98 -13.87 -1.40
N SER A 31 -5.01 -14.33 -0.70
CA SER A 31 -6.31 -14.54 -1.32
C SER A 31 -6.94 -13.23 -1.82
N TYR A 32 -6.73 -12.15 -1.09
CA TYR A 32 -7.18 -10.82 -1.53
C TYR A 32 -6.52 -10.43 -2.86
N TRP A 33 -5.20 -10.57 -2.93
CA TRP A 33 -4.45 -10.13 -4.12
C TRP A 33 -4.59 -11.07 -5.32
N GLU A 34 -4.85 -12.35 -5.10
CA GLU A 34 -5.20 -13.28 -6.17
C GLU A 34 -6.50 -12.86 -6.88
N ASN A 35 -7.43 -12.23 -6.15
CA ASN A 35 -8.69 -11.72 -6.67
C ASN A 35 -8.62 -10.26 -7.12
N PHE A 36 -7.47 -9.61 -7.03
CA PHE A 36 -7.32 -8.19 -7.36
C PHE A 36 -7.82 -7.83 -8.76
N PRO A 37 -7.61 -8.67 -9.81
CA PRO A 37 -8.14 -8.37 -11.14
C PRO A 37 -9.66 -8.14 -11.19
N LEU A 38 -10.40 -8.73 -10.26
CA LEU A 38 -11.84 -8.52 -10.12
C LEU A 38 -12.17 -7.51 -9.03
N THR A 39 -11.44 -7.55 -7.92
CA THR A 39 -11.73 -6.72 -6.75
C THR A 39 -11.57 -5.23 -7.05
N HIS A 40 -10.54 -4.83 -7.81
CA HIS A 40 -10.31 -3.42 -8.12
C HIS A 40 -11.46 -2.78 -8.89
N LEU A 41 -12.25 -3.56 -9.62
CA LEU A 41 -13.40 -3.05 -10.36
C LEU A 41 -14.51 -2.52 -9.43
N LYS A 42 -14.50 -2.93 -8.17
CA LYS A 42 -15.47 -2.51 -7.16
C LYS A 42 -14.98 -1.34 -6.30
N TYR A 43 -13.77 -0.85 -6.52
CA TYR A 43 -13.24 0.27 -5.76
C TYR A 43 -14.04 1.53 -6.04
N ILE A 44 -14.25 2.33 -4.99
CA ILE A 44 -14.97 3.59 -5.07
C ILE A 44 -13.95 4.71 -5.16
N GLU A 45 -14.07 5.54 -6.20
CA GLU A 45 -13.19 6.69 -6.44
C GLU A 45 -11.70 6.32 -6.36
N PRO A 46 -11.26 5.25 -7.05
CA PRO A 46 -9.86 4.83 -6.94
C PRO A 46 -8.94 5.78 -7.69
N THR A 47 -7.75 5.98 -7.13
CA THR A 47 -6.64 6.62 -7.84
C THR A 47 -5.40 5.75 -7.67
N TYR A 48 -4.75 5.45 -8.77
CA TYR A 48 -3.56 4.61 -8.83
C TYR A 48 -2.34 5.49 -9.11
N TYR A 49 -1.35 5.40 -8.25
CA TYR A 49 -0.07 6.10 -8.38
C TYR A 49 0.99 5.05 -8.69
N LEU A 50 1.49 5.04 -9.91
CA LEU A 50 2.38 3.99 -10.41
C LEU A 50 3.75 4.58 -10.73
N ALA A 51 4.77 4.15 -10.04
CA ALA A 51 6.14 4.63 -10.24
C ALA A 51 6.89 3.70 -11.20
N TYR A 52 7.12 4.18 -12.41
CA TYR A 52 7.80 3.44 -13.46
C TYR A 52 9.20 3.99 -13.73
N GLU A 53 10.12 3.10 -14.04
CA GLU A 53 11.42 3.41 -14.58
C GLU A 53 11.74 2.42 -15.70
N ASN A 54 11.94 2.92 -16.93
CA ASN A 54 12.23 2.07 -18.09
C ASN A 54 11.22 0.93 -18.24
N ASP A 55 9.94 1.26 -18.21
CA ASP A 55 8.81 0.33 -18.33
C ASP A 55 8.68 -0.70 -17.20
N THR A 56 9.49 -0.58 -16.14
CA THR A 56 9.42 -1.44 -14.95
C THR A 56 8.71 -0.69 -13.82
N LEU A 57 7.68 -1.30 -13.26
CA LEU A 57 7.00 -0.77 -12.08
C LEU A 57 7.89 -1.00 -10.85
N LEU A 58 8.28 0.08 -10.19
CA LEU A 58 9.12 0.05 -8.98
C LEU A 58 8.31 0.11 -7.69
N GLY A 59 7.13 0.67 -7.75
CA GLY A 59 6.26 0.80 -6.60
C GLY A 59 4.92 1.40 -6.98
N PHE A 60 3.97 1.32 -6.08
CA PHE A 60 2.64 1.86 -6.30
C PHE A 60 1.98 2.30 -5.01
N ALA A 61 1.02 3.21 -5.15
CA ALA A 61 0.04 3.49 -4.12
C ALA A 61 -1.35 3.41 -4.77
N ILE A 62 -2.29 2.79 -4.08
CA ILE A 62 -3.70 2.77 -4.47
C ILE A 62 -4.48 3.48 -3.39
N VAL A 63 -5.25 4.49 -3.77
CA VAL A 63 -6.11 5.23 -2.85
C VAL A 63 -7.54 5.06 -3.30
N ARG A 64 -8.43 4.74 -2.38
CA ARG A 64 -9.84 4.54 -2.65
C ARG A 64 -10.69 5.04 -1.48
N THR A 65 -11.94 5.32 -1.74
CA THR A 65 -12.90 5.69 -0.70
C THR A 65 -13.53 4.43 -0.11
N ARG A 66 -13.51 4.34 1.21
CA ARG A 66 -14.16 3.28 1.97
C ARG A 66 -14.70 3.90 3.26
N THR A 67 -15.99 3.70 3.54
CA THR A 67 -16.67 4.30 4.71
C THR A 67 -16.41 5.81 4.83
N GLU A 68 -16.55 6.51 3.70
CA GLU A 68 -16.39 7.97 3.59
C GLU A 68 -14.97 8.49 3.91
N LYS A 69 -13.97 7.58 3.95
CA LYS A 69 -12.57 7.93 4.19
C LYS A 69 -11.71 7.47 3.03
N ARG A 70 -10.56 8.10 2.87
CA ARG A 70 -9.57 7.70 1.86
C ARG A 70 -8.61 6.70 2.48
N TRP A 71 -8.49 5.55 1.86
CA TRP A 71 -7.63 4.45 2.29
C TRP A 71 -6.55 4.20 1.27
N MET A 72 -5.33 4.01 1.74
CA MET A 72 -4.15 3.81 0.90
C MET A 72 -3.53 2.43 1.12
N VAL A 73 -3.14 1.81 0.02
CA VAL A 73 -2.23 0.66 0.00
C VAL A 73 -0.95 1.13 -0.69
N LEU A 74 0.19 0.84 -0.09
CA LEU A 74 1.50 1.26 -0.59
C LEU A 74 2.44 0.06 -0.60
N ALA A 75 3.13 -0.15 -1.69
CA ALA A 75 4.21 -1.12 -1.76
C ALA A 75 5.27 -0.71 -2.78
N THR A 76 6.52 -1.06 -2.51
CA THR A 76 7.66 -0.83 -3.39
C THR A 76 8.44 -2.12 -3.53
N LYS A 77 9.20 -2.25 -4.62
CA LYS A 77 10.14 -3.35 -4.76
C LYS A 77 11.17 -3.32 -3.63
N ASP A 78 11.65 -4.50 -3.24
CA ASP A 78 12.63 -4.63 -2.17
C ASP A 78 14.03 -4.32 -2.72
N ASP A 79 14.35 -3.04 -2.75
CA ASP A 79 15.66 -2.54 -3.13
C ASP A 79 16.15 -1.47 -2.15
N ILE A 80 17.38 -1.01 -2.34
CA ILE A 80 17.99 -0.04 -1.44
C ILE A 80 17.31 1.32 -1.44
N ASN A 81 16.52 1.63 -2.46
CA ASN A 81 15.83 2.92 -2.61
C ASN A 81 14.35 2.86 -2.22
N SER A 82 13.87 1.70 -1.75
CA SER A 82 12.44 1.49 -1.49
C SER A 82 11.87 2.47 -0.46
N VAL A 83 12.64 2.83 0.57
CA VAL A 83 12.19 3.78 1.60
C VAL A 83 11.95 5.17 1.00
N ASN A 84 12.87 5.65 0.16
CA ASN A 84 12.73 6.94 -0.51
C ASN A 84 11.57 6.94 -1.50
N LEU A 85 11.41 5.86 -2.25
CA LEU A 85 10.32 5.75 -3.22
C LEU A 85 8.96 5.75 -2.51
N GLY A 86 8.83 5.07 -1.39
CA GLY A 86 7.62 5.11 -0.58
C GLY A 86 7.25 6.53 -0.18
N LYS A 87 8.22 7.32 0.29
CA LYS A 87 7.99 8.72 0.64
C LYS A 87 7.57 9.56 -0.57
N VAL A 88 8.20 9.34 -1.71
CA VAL A 88 7.86 10.06 -2.95
C VAL A 88 6.42 9.76 -3.36
N LEU A 89 6.00 8.51 -3.29
CA LEU A 89 4.62 8.12 -3.59
C LEU A 89 3.63 8.74 -2.60
N VAL A 90 3.91 8.70 -1.32
CA VAL A 90 3.04 9.30 -0.29
C VAL A 90 2.93 10.80 -0.50
N ALA A 91 4.04 11.48 -0.80
CA ALA A 91 4.02 12.91 -1.09
C ALA A 91 3.11 13.23 -2.28
N GLU A 92 3.14 12.42 -3.33
CA GLU A 92 2.27 12.59 -4.49
C GLU A 92 0.80 12.40 -4.13
N VAL A 93 0.49 11.37 -3.35
CA VAL A 93 -0.87 11.10 -2.86
C VAL A 93 -1.41 12.26 -2.03
N LEU A 94 -0.58 12.85 -1.18
CA LEU A 94 -0.98 13.95 -0.29
C LEU A 94 -1.22 15.28 -1.02
N LYS A 95 -0.84 15.39 -2.28
CA LYS A 95 -1.19 16.59 -3.06
C LYS A 95 -2.71 16.78 -3.19
N THR A 96 -3.46 15.68 -3.20
CA THR A 96 -4.92 15.69 -3.40
C THR A 96 -5.70 15.01 -2.28
N ASN A 97 -5.05 14.63 -1.20
CA ASN A 97 -5.69 13.99 -0.06
C ASN A 97 -5.19 14.62 1.25
N GLU A 98 -6.09 15.13 2.07
CA GLU A 98 -5.72 15.74 3.36
C GLU A 98 -5.40 14.71 4.43
N THR A 99 -6.10 13.59 4.42
CA THR A 99 -5.94 12.51 5.39
C THR A 99 -6.01 11.16 4.69
N LEU A 100 -5.08 10.29 5.04
CA LEU A 100 -5.03 8.92 4.53
C LEU A 100 -5.16 7.94 5.69
N ASN A 101 -5.81 6.82 5.44
CA ASN A 101 -5.92 5.71 6.37
C ASN A 101 -5.31 4.47 5.74
N GLY A 102 -4.84 3.56 6.55
CA GLY A 102 -4.28 2.31 6.06
C GLY A 102 -4.30 1.21 7.10
N TRP A 103 -4.23 -0.02 6.63
CA TRP A 103 -4.04 -1.20 7.46
C TRP A 103 -2.61 -1.69 7.29
N VAL A 104 -1.96 -2.00 8.40
CA VAL A 104 -0.59 -2.52 8.43
C VAL A 104 -0.61 -3.88 9.11
N TYR A 105 -0.11 -4.90 8.41
CA TYR A 105 0.11 -6.20 9.04
C TYR A 105 1.34 -6.11 9.95
N ASN A 106 1.15 -6.41 11.23
CA ASN A 106 2.21 -6.36 12.23
C ASN A 106 2.92 -7.70 12.36
N GLY A 107 4.15 -7.65 12.88
CA GLY A 107 4.88 -8.81 13.31
C GLY A 107 5.89 -9.34 12.31
N ASP A 108 7.07 -9.68 12.84
CA ASP A 108 8.18 -10.19 12.04
C ASP A 108 8.13 -11.72 11.84
N ASN A 109 7.09 -12.38 12.35
CA ASN A 109 6.94 -13.85 12.26
C ASN A 109 6.12 -14.29 11.05
N ARG A 110 5.76 -13.36 10.17
CA ARG A 110 5.00 -13.66 8.97
C ARG A 110 5.94 -13.92 7.80
N PHE A 111 5.47 -14.70 6.84
CA PHE A 111 6.13 -14.86 5.55
C PHE A 111 5.38 -14.06 4.49
N ASN A 112 6.09 -13.57 3.47
CA ASN A 112 5.46 -12.97 2.31
C ASN A 112 4.91 -14.07 1.39
N THR A 113 4.19 -13.68 0.34
CA THR A 113 3.52 -14.63 -0.55
C THR A 113 4.50 -15.43 -1.42
N SER A 114 5.75 -14.99 -1.54
CA SER A 114 6.82 -15.73 -2.24
C SER A 114 7.61 -16.67 -1.31
N GLY A 115 7.30 -16.69 -0.01
CA GLY A 115 7.98 -17.54 0.98
C GLY A 115 9.11 -16.87 1.73
N GLY A 116 9.44 -15.61 1.42
CA GLY A 116 10.42 -14.82 2.17
C GLY A 116 9.83 -14.26 3.47
N LYS A 117 10.70 -13.78 4.36
CA LYS A 117 10.26 -13.20 5.64
C LYS A 117 9.63 -11.83 5.42
N TYR A 118 8.42 -11.63 5.96
CA TYR A 118 7.75 -10.34 5.96
C TYR A 118 8.43 -9.37 6.94
N LYS A 119 8.70 -8.16 6.49
CA LYS A 119 9.21 -7.08 7.33
C LYS A 119 8.05 -6.17 7.74
N ASP A 120 7.86 -6.03 9.06
CA ASP A 120 6.84 -5.14 9.61
C ASP A 120 7.17 -3.68 9.26
N PRO A 121 6.31 -2.98 8.50
CA PRO A 121 6.59 -1.62 8.05
C PRO A 121 6.14 -0.55 9.06
N LEU A 122 5.69 -0.90 10.25
CA LEU A 122 5.08 0.05 11.18
C LEU A 122 6.02 1.19 11.57
N ASN A 123 7.29 0.88 11.83
CA ASN A 123 8.28 1.90 12.18
C ASN A 123 8.54 2.88 11.03
N TYR A 124 8.51 2.37 9.80
CA TYR A 124 8.61 3.22 8.62
C TYR A 124 7.45 4.22 8.56
N TYR A 125 6.22 3.73 8.72
CA TYR A 125 5.05 4.62 8.70
C TYR A 125 5.08 5.64 9.83
N LYS A 126 5.50 5.26 11.03
CA LYS A 126 5.70 6.21 12.12
C LYS A 126 6.74 7.27 11.77
N SER A 127 7.82 6.89 11.10
CA SER A 127 8.90 7.81 10.73
C SER A 127 8.47 8.89 9.74
N ILE A 128 7.47 8.61 8.91
CA ILE A 128 6.95 9.59 7.96
C ILE A 128 5.78 10.42 8.50
N GLY A 129 5.41 10.23 9.76
CA GLY A 129 4.40 11.04 10.44
C GLY A 129 3.06 10.37 10.69
N CYS A 130 2.92 9.08 10.38
CA CYS A 130 1.69 8.35 10.65
C CYS A 130 1.47 8.18 12.15
N LYS A 131 0.20 8.30 12.56
CA LYS A 131 -0.26 7.93 13.89
C LYS A 131 -0.82 6.53 13.85
N VAL A 132 -0.45 5.72 14.82
CA VAL A 132 -1.03 4.41 15.00
C VAL A 132 -2.29 4.59 15.82
N LEU A 133 -3.43 4.39 15.20
CA LEU A 133 -4.68 4.27 15.91
C LEU A 133 -4.69 2.89 16.54
N ARG A 134 -5.59 2.63 17.41
CA ARG A 134 -5.65 1.41 18.17
C ARG A 134 -5.49 0.17 17.31
N ASP A 135 -4.76 -0.81 17.82
CA ASP A 135 -4.71 -2.16 17.32
C ASP A 135 -6.11 -2.76 17.38
N THR A 136 -6.77 -2.85 16.25
CA THR A 136 -8.11 -3.44 16.15
C THR A 136 -8.03 -4.68 15.29
N SER A 137 -8.59 -5.78 15.78
CA SER A 137 -8.86 -6.92 14.92
C SER A 137 -9.76 -6.44 13.79
N ASN A 138 -9.44 -6.81 12.55
CA ASN A 138 -10.38 -6.61 11.47
C ASN A 138 -11.60 -7.52 11.65
N SER A 139 -12.60 -7.36 10.79
CA SER A 139 -13.83 -8.16 10.85
C SER A 139 -13.60 -9.68 10.70
N GLU A 140 -12.43 -10.09 10.27
CA GLU A 140 -12.06 -11.50 10.06
C GLU A 140 -11.28 -12.06 11.26
N GLY A 141 -11.07 -11.26 12.31
CA GLY A 141 -10.39 -11.69 13.51
C GLY A 141 -8.88 -11.72 13.45
N ASP A 142 -8.28 -11.07 12.46
CA ASP A 142 -6.83 -10.92 12.40
C ASP A 142 -6.36 -9.96 13.50
N LYS A 143 -5.65 -10.50 14.49
CA LYS A 143 -5.21 -9.75 15.67
C LYS A 143 -3.92 -8.96 15.47
N ASN A 144 -3.27 -9.13 14.31
CA ASN A 144 -1.96 -8.57 14.04
C ASN A 144 -2.03 -7.49 12.95
N VAL A 145 -3.10 -6.71 12.97
CA VAL A 145 -3.32 -5.61 12.03
C VAL A 145 -3.50 -4.32 12.81
N SER A 146 -2.78 -3.28 12.42
CA SER A 146 -2.92 -1.95 12.98
C SER A 146 -3.56 -1.00 11.98
N HIS A 147 -4.44 -0.14 12.46
CA HIS A 147 -4.95 0.99 11.69
C HIS A 147 -4.02 2.17 11.88
N ILE A 148 -3.52 2.72 10.79
CA ILE A 148 -2.71 3.94 10.79
C ILE A 148 -3.43 5.06 10.07
N THR A 149 -3.12 6.29 10.45
CA THR A 149 -3.64 7.48 9.77
C THR A 149 -2.52 8.50 9.57
N LEU A 150 -2.58 9.23 8.47
CA LEU A 150 -1.61 10.26 8.15
C LEU A 150 -2.34 11.52 7.71
N ASN A 151 -2.14 12.62 8.44
CA ASN A 151 -2.58 13.94 8.01
C ASN A 151 -1.48 14.60 7.20
N LYS A 152 -1.87 15.31 6.15
CA LYS A 152 -0.93 15.99 5.26
C LYS A 152 0.07 16.88 6.02
N ASN A 153 -0.40 17.59 7.05
CA ASN A 153 0.45 18.49 7.82
C ASN A 153 1.45 17.78 8.73
N ASP A 154 1.28 16.49 9.00
CA ASP A 154 2.15 15.68 9.83
C ASP A 154 3.19 14.91 9.02
N PHE A 155 3.10 14.93 7.70
CA PHE A 155 4.03 14.22 6.82
C PHE A 155 5.44 14.80 6.91
N LYS A 156 6.41 13.91 7.07
CA LYS A 156 7.83 14.28 7.25
C LYS A 156 8.66 13.86 6.05
#